data_41e07fb0194c510e9f13120c4bf79db0
#
_entry.id   41e07fb0194c510e9f13120c4bf79db0
#
_cell.length_a   1.000
_cell.length_b   1.000
_cell.length_c   1.000
_cell.angle_alpha   90.00
_cell.angle_beta   90.00
_cell.angle_gamma   90.00
#
_symmetry.space_group_name_H-M   'P 1'
#
loop_
_entity.id
_entity.type
_entity.pdbx_description
1 polymer ?
#
loop_
_entity_poly.entity_id
_entity_poly.type
_entity_poly.pdbx_seq_one_letter_code
_entity_poly.pdbx_strand_id
1 'polypeptide(L)'
;TIGAERTSNPYLQIIGRAAFVAKVVSGLPVAPQYFKFNVAMNRNGPPVVAWDRVTPPAKSALSLAKAIKKGAWVLDLRDQKQYAAGHVQGSINVAVRGRLDTWTGIVVPFNEDLYLVGSDAEIQEATFRLRRIGYDRVAGYLKGGIPAWRTAGQVVRSSKLVDAGNLQRLIQQGQEPMIVDVRTEKEFAAKRLGNYAN
;
A
#
# COMPACT_ATOMS: atom_id res chain seq x y z
N THR A 1 -11.16 -14.73 31.05
CA THR A 1 -12.37 -14.28 31.74
C THR A 1 -12.30 -12.79 32.04
N ILE A 2 -13.44 -12.11 32.23
CA ILE A 2 -13.49 -10.68 32.63
C ILE A 2 -12.72 -10.45 33.94
N GLY A 3 -12.78 -11.39 34.88
CA GLY A 3 -12.04 -11.32 36.12
C GLY A 3 -10.50 -11.30 35.92
N ALA A 4 -9.98 -12.11 35.01
CA ALA A 4 -8.56 -12.09 34.66
C ALA A 4 -8.16 -10.76 33.99
N GLU A 5 -8.96 -10.25 33.05
CA GLU A 5 -8.71 -8.96 32.43
C GLU A 5 -8.66 -7.81 33.43
N ARG A 6 -9.56 -7.80 34.42
CA ARG A 6 -9.57 -6.78 35.46
C ARG A 6 -8.30 -6.74 36.31
N THR A 7 -7.58 -7.83 36.42
CA THR A 7 -6.32 -7.94 37.19
C THR A 7 -5.06 -7.80 36.35
N SER A 8 -5.09 -8.23 35.09
CA SER A 8 -3.90 -8.29 34.23
C SER A 8 -3.84 -7.21 33.14
N ASN A 9 -4.98 -6.66 32.73
CA ASN A 9 -5.01 -5.66 31.68
C ASN A 9 -4.63 -4.27 32.21
N PRO A 10 -3.49 -3.70 31.77
CA PRO A 10 -2.99 -2.42 32.29
C PRO A 10 -3.95 -1.24 32.04
N TYR A 11 -4.82 -1.33 31.04
CA TYR A 11 -5.82 -0.29 30.78
C TYR A 11 -6.97 -0.30 31.80
N LEU A 12 -7.31 -1.47 32.33
CA LEU A 12 -8.35 -1.61 33.35
C LEU A 12 -7.85 -1.27 34.76
N GLN A 13 -6.55 -1.07 34.95
CA GLN A 13 -5.96 -0.61 36.20
C GLN A 13 -5.97 0.93 36.33
N ILE A 14 -6.30 1.65 35.25
CA ILE A 14 -6.27 3.12 35.26
C ILE A 14 -7.55 3.66 35.89
N ILE A 15 -7.38 4.39 36.99
CA ILE A 15 -8.49 5.00 37.69
C ILE A 15 -8.72 6.42 37.15
N GLY A 16 -9.95 6.69 36.76
CA GLY A 16 -10.39 8.00 36.29
C GLY A 16 -10.34 8.20 34.78
N ARG A 17 -11.36 8.84 34.25
CA ARG A 17 -11.56 9.06 32.80
C ARG A 17 -10.41 9.81 32.16
N ALA A 18 -9.90 10.86 32.77
CA ALA A 18 -8.84 11.68 32.19
C ALA A 18 -7.54 10.89 32.01
N ALA A 19 -7.13 10.13 33.04
CA ALA A 19 -5.95 9.29 32.98
C ALA A 19 -6.10 8.16 31.95
N PHE A 20 -7.28 7.53 31.88
CA PHE A 20 -7.57 6.51 30.88
C PHE A 20 -7.48 7.07 29.46
N VAL A 21 -8.12 8.21 29.18
CA VAL A 21 -8.06 8.85 27.86
C VAL A 21 -6.62 9.21 27.50
N ALA A 22 -5.89 9.85 28.43
CA ALA A 22 -4.47 10.20 28.19
C ALA A 22 -3.63 8.96 27.84
N LYS A 23 -3.84 7.84 28.53
CA LYS A 23 -3.14 6.58 28.24
C LYS A 23 -3.53 5.99 26.88
N VAL A 24 -4.80 5.97 26.55
CA VAL A 24 -5.30 5.40 25.28
C VAL A 24 -4.83 6.21 24.08
N VAL A 25 -4.79 7.53 24.18
CA VAL A 25 -4.37 8.39 23.07
C VAL A 25 -2.85 8.57 22.99
N SER A 26 -2.12 8.18 24.04
CA SER A 26 -0.66 8.27 24.04
C SER A 26 -0.04 7.26 23.08
N GLY A 27 0.81 7.73 22.19
CA GLY A 27 1.55 6.87 21.26
C GLY A 27 0.71 6.26 20.13
N LEU A 28 -0.50 6.80 19.88
CA LEU A 28 -1.26 6.42 18.69
C LEU A 28 -0.47 6.79 17.43
N PRO A 29 -0.35 5.87 16.45
CA PRO A 29 0.24 6.21 15.17
C PRO A 29 -0.62 7.24 14.44
N VAL A 30 -0.02 7.99 13.52
CA VAL A 30 -0.76 8.88 12.63
C VAL A 30 -1.79 8.06 11.86
N ALA A 31 -3.05 8.49 11.94
CA ALA A 31 -4.14 7.79 11.27
C ALA A 31 -3.94 7.84 9.74
N PRO A 32 -4.08 6.73 9.01
CA PRO A 32 -4.06 6.72 7.56
C PRO A 32 -5.10 7.69 6.99
N GLN A 33 -4.77 8.33 5.87
CA GLN A 33 -5.64 9.35 5.27
C GLN A 33 -7.06 8.86 4.97
N TYR A 34 -7.21 7.61 4.58
CA TYR A 34 -8.51 7.04 4.26
C TYR A 34 -9.46 6.88 5.46
N PHE A 35 -8.96 6.90 6.70
CA PHE A 35 -9.80 6.78 7.90
C PHE A 35 -10.87 7.87 7.99
N LYS A 36 -10.52 9.12 7.66
CA LYS A 36 -11.48 10.24 7.66
C LYS A 36 -12.62 10.03 6.66
N PHE A 37 -12.33 9.42 5.51
CA PHE A 37 -13.33 9.11 4.50
C PHE A 37 -14.22 7.96 4.94
N ASN A 38 -13.65 6.90 5.54
CA ASN A 38 -14.42 5.79 6.08
C ASN A 38 -15.34 6.23 7.23
N VAL A 39 -14.87 7.11 8.11
CA VAL A 39 -15.70 7.69 9.17
C VAL A 39 -16.89 8.47 8.58
N ALA A 40 -16.64 9.29 7.55
CA ALA A 40 -17.70 10.02 6.87
C ALA A 40 -18.70 9.07 6.17
N MET A 41 -18.20 8.06 5.47
CA MET A 41 -19.03 7.03 4.83
C MET A 41 -19.89 6.27 5.85
N ASN A 42 -19.31 5.84 6.96
CA ASN A 42 -20.04 5.11 8.00
C ASN A 42 -21.13 5.98 8.65
N ARG A 43 -20.92 7.28 8.73
CA ARG A 43 -21.91 8.24 9.29
C ARG A 43 -23.04 8.52 8.31
N ASN A 44 -22.72 8.72 7.03
CA ASN A 44 -23.66 9.18 6.00
C ASN A 44 -24.30 8.03 5.20
N GLY A 45 -23.83 6.81 5.42
CA GLY A 45 -24.15 5.63 4.61
C GLY A 45 -23.20 5.51 3.40
N PRO A 46 -22.66 4.31 3.13
CA PRO A 46 -21.86 4.05 1.95
C PRO A 46 -22.72 4.03 0.68
N PRO A 47 -22.16 4.32 -0.50
CA PRO A 47 -22.86 4.10 -1.75
C PRO A 47 -23.15 2.59 -1.93
N VAL A 48 -24.28 2.27 -2.54
CA VAL A 48 -24.60 0.89 -2.91
C VAL A 48 -23.67 0.45 -4.04
N VAL A 49 -22.80 -0.51 -3.77
CA VAL A 49 -21.89 -1.08 -4.78
C VAL A 49 -22.43 -2.42 -5.27
N ALA A 50 -22.30 -2.68 -6.57
CA ALA A 50 -22.64 -3.96 -7.17
C ALA A 50 -21.53 -4.97 -6.83
N TRP A 51 -21.76 -5.82 -5.85
CA TRP A 51 -20.81 -6.85 -5.39
C TRP A 51 -20.63 -8.01 -6.38
N ASP A 52 -21.54 -8.16 -7.33
CA ASP A 52 -21.47 -9.12 -8.44
C ASP A 52 -20.41 -8.75 -9.51
N ARG A 53 -19.97 -7.50 -9.54
CA ARG A 53 -18.98 -7.00 -10.48
C ARG A 53 -17.63 -6.74 -9.81
N VAL A 54 -16.99 -7.83 -9.39
CA VAL A 54 -15.69 -7.73 -8.68
C VAL A 54 -14.53 -7.47 -9.65
N THR A 55 -14.64 -7.87 -10.92
CA THR A 55 -13.59 -7.65 -11.91
C THR A 55 -13.78 -6.29 -12.61
N PRO A 56 -12.82 -5.36 -12.47
CA PRO A 56 -12.87 -4.09 -13.19
C PRO A 56 -12.67 -4.29 -14.69
N PRO A 57 -13.00 -3.30 -15.54
CA PRO A 57 -12.87 -3.43 -16.99
C PRO A 57 -11.41 -3.60 -17.42
N ALA A 58 -11.17 -4.54 -18.35
CA ALA A 58 -9.88 -4.74 -18.97
C ALA A 58 -9.51 -3.54 -19.86
N LYS A 59 -8.28 -3.05 -19.74
CA LYS A 59 -7.76 -1.92 -20.53
C LYS A 59 -6.55 -2.35 -21.33
N SER A 60 -6.48 -1.90 -22.59
CA SER A 60 -5.26 -2.06 -23.39
C SER A 60 -4.12 -1.21 -22.81
N ALA A 61 -2.88 -1.59 -23.13
CA ALA A 61 -1.70 -0.82 -22.72
C ALA A 61 -1.76 0.65 -23.17
N LEU A 62 -2.23 0.92 -24.38
CA LEU A 62 -2.37 2.30 -24.89
C LEU A 62 -3.45 3.09 -24.14
N SER A 63 -4.55 2.42 -23.77
CA SER A 63 -5.62 3.06 -22.98
C SER A 63 -5.11 3.40 -21.58
N LEU A 64 -4.40 2.49 -20.94
CA LEU A 64 -3.78 2.74 -19.63
C LEU A 64 -2.71 3.84 -19.69
N ALA A 65 -1.86 3.85 -20.73
CA ALA A 65 -0.86 4.90 -20.91
C ALA A 65 -1.51 6.30 -21.05
N LYS A 66 -2.65 6.40 -21.73
CA LYS A 66 -3.43 7.65 -21.81
C LYS A 66 -3.99 8.07 -20.43
N ALA A 67 -4.47 7.10 -19.64
CA ALA A 67 -4.97 7.37 -18.30
C ALA A 67 -3.85 7.86 -17.36
N ILE A 68 -2.68 7.23 -17.39
CA ILE A 68 -1.50 7.65 -16.62
C ILE A 68 -1.09 9.09 -16.94
N LYS A 69 -1.08 9.46 -18.22
CA LYS A 69 -0.80 10.85 -18.66
C LYS A 69 -1.81 11.88 -18.12
N LYS A 70 -3.00 11.42 -17.74
CA LYS A 70 -4.05 12.25 -17.12
C LYS A 70 -4.02 12.21 -15.59
N GLY A 71 -3.02 11.59 -15.00
CA GLY A 71 -2.85 11.50 -13.54
C GLY A 71 -3.43 10.27 -12.87
N ALA A 72 -3.88 9.26 -13.63
CA ALA A 72 -4.37 8.02 -13.03
C ALA A 72 -3.26 7.26 -12.30
N TRP A 73 -3.63 6.65 -11.20
CA TRP A 73 -2.74 5.83 -10.38
C TRP A 73 -2.70 4.38 -10.86
N VAL A 74 -1.53 3.75 -10.75
CA VAL A 74 -1.36 2.34 -11.10
C VAL A 74 -0.82 1.58 -9.90
N LEU A 75 -1.55 0.56 -9.47
CA LEU A 75 -1.17 -0.34 -8.39
C LEU A 75 -0.75 -1.68 -8.99
N ASP A 76 0.51 -2.04 -8.78
CA ASP A 76 1.04 -3.34 -9.19
C ASP A 76 0.91 -4.33 -8.03
N LEU A 77 0.10 -5.35 -8.23
CA LEU A 77 -0.32 -6.33 -7.21
C LEU A 77 0.64 -7.52 -7.10
N ARG A 78 1.57 -7.63 -8.04
CA ARG A 78 2.51 -8.74 -8.13
C ARG A 78 3.54 -8.69 -6.99
N ASP A 79 4.24 -9.79 -6.80
CA ASP A 79 5.31 -9.83 -5.82
C ASP A 79 6.48 -8.88 -6.18
N GLN A 80 7.29 -8.54 -5.17
CA GLN A 80 8.39 -7.58 -5.32
C GLN A 80 9.44 -8.00 -6.35
N LYS A 81 9.67 -9.31 -6.58
CA LYS A 81 10.65 -9.80 -7.57
C LYS A 81 10.14 -9.58 -8.99
N GLN A 82 8.86 -9.89 -9.22
CA GLN A 82 8.20 -9.64 -10.50
C GLN A 82 8.13 -8.14 -10.82
N TYR A 83 7.80 -7.31 -9.81
CA TYR A 83 7.81 -5.85 -9.97
C TYR A 83 9.21 -5.34 -10.28
N ALA A 84 10.22 -5.75 -9.54
CA ALA A 84 11.60 -5.34 -9.76
C ALA A 84 12.13 -5.76 -11.15
N ALA A 85 11.74 -6.94 -11.64
CA ALA A 85 12.13 -7.41 -12.98
C ALA A 85 11.52 -6.58 -14.13
N GLY A 86 10.37 -5.94 -13.88
CA GLY A 86 9.75 -5.05 -14.86
C GLY A 86 8.37 -4.56 -14.44
N HIS A 87 8.16 -3.24 -14.45
CA HIS A 87 6.92 -2.60 -14.05
C HIS A 87 6.58 -1.38 -14.92
N VAL A 88 5.34 -0.93 -14.84
CA VAL A 88 4.88 0.32 -15.46
C VAL A 88 5.54 1.49 -14.75
N GLN A 89 6.13 2.41 -15.50
CA GLN A 89 6.75 3.61 -14.92
C GLN A 89 5.74 4.40 -14.07
N GLY A 90 6.11 4.71 -12.82
CA GLY A 90 5.27 5.44 -11.88
C GLY A 90 4.22 4.59 -11.18
N SER A 91 4.16 3.27 -11.42
CA SER A 91 3.32 2.38 -10.64
C SER A 91 3.85 2.18 -9.23
N ILE A 92 2.94 1.94 -8.29
CA ILE A 92 3.26 1.60 -6.90
C ILE A 92 3.08 0.09 -6.74
N ASN A 93 4.07 -0.58 -6.15
CA ASN A 93 3.96 -2.00 -5.85
C ASN A 93 3.37 -2.22 -4.45
N VAL A 94 2.19 -2.80 -4.40
CA VAL A 94 1.60 -3.32 -3.17
C VAL A 94 1.06 -4.71 -3.45
N ALA A 95 1.84 -5.72 -3.13
CA ALA A 95 1.48 -7.10 -3.39
C ALA A 95 0.13 -7.45 -2.75
N VAL A 96 -0.72 -8.17 -3.49
CA VAL A 96 -2.04 -8.57 -3.00
C VAL A 96 -1.94 -9.42 -1.74
N ARG A 97 -0.87 -10.22 -1.63
CA ARG A 97 -0.56 -10.96 -0.40
C ARG A 97 -0.04 -10.02 0.66
N GLY A 98 -0.73 -9.95 1.79
CA GLY A 98 -0.33 -9.10 2.90
C GLY A 98 -1.30 -7.95 3.17
N ARG A 99 -0.78 -6.78 3.51
CA ARG A 99 -1.56 -5.63 3.98
C ARG A 99 -1.94 -4.67 2.83
N LEU A 100 -2.48 -5.20 1.74
CA LEU A 100 -2.89 -4.43 0.56
C LEU A 100 -3.75 -3.21 0.93
N ASP A 101 -4.82 -3.43 1.67
CA ASP A 101 -5.79 -2.42 2.09
C ASP A 101 -5.11 -1.28 2.87
N THR A 102 -4.29 -1.63 3.87
CA THR A 102 -3.58 -0.64 4.69
C THR A 102 -2.61 0.19 3.86
N TRP A 103 -1.75 -0.48 3.07
CA TRP A 103 -0.73 0.22 2.30
C TRP A 103 -1.34 1.04 1.17
N THR A 104 -2.34 0.52 0.46
CA THR A 104 -3.05 1.33 -0.55
C THR A 104 -3.66 2.57 0.09
N GLY A 105 -4.32 2.42 1.24
CA GLY A 105 -4.92 3.56 1.94
C GLY A 105 -3.91 4.60 2.47
N ILE A 106 -2.64 4.22 2.61
CA ILE A 106 -1.57 5.15 3.00
C ILE A 106 -0.97 5.87 1.78
N VAL A 107 -0.71 5.12 0.68
CA VAL A 107 0.12 5.64 -0.43
C VAL A 107 -0.68 6.12 -1.63
N VAL A 108 -1.93 5.67 -1.81
CA VAL A 108 -2.79 6.08 -2.92
C VAL A 108 -3.79 7.11 -2.40
N PRO A 109 -3.90 8.29 -3.03
CA PRO A 109 -4.91 9.27 -2.65
C PRO A 109 -6.33 8.71 -2.80
N PHE A 110 -7.21 9.09 -1.88
CA PHE A 110 -8.61 8.68 -1.91
C PHE A 110 -9.35 9.40 -3.06
N ASN A 111 -10.30 8.72 -3.71
CA ASN A 111 -11.10 9.22 -4.83
C ASN A 111 -10.36 9.43 -6.17
N GLU A 112 -9.16 8.90 -6.33
CA GLU A 112 -8.47 8.91 -7.61
C GLU A 112 -8.80 7.66 -8.46
N ASP A 113 -8.68 7.78 -9.78
CA ASP A 113 -8.82 6.64 -10.68
C ASP A 113 -7.64 5.69 -10.52
N LEU A 114 -7.94 4.47 -10.13
CA LEU A 114 -6.95 3.43 -9.87
C LEU A 114 -7.00 2.34 -10.93
N TYR A 115 -5.84 1.99 -11.48
CA TYR A 115 -5.68 0.88 -12.40
C TYR A 115 -4.80 -0.19 -11.77
N LEU A 116 -5.10 -1.45 -12.05
CA LEU A 116 -4.43 -2.60 -11.46
C LEU A 116 -3.54 -3.32 -12.47
N VAL A 117 -2.42 -3.86 -12.00
CA VAL A 117 -1.54 -4.76 -12.74
C VAL A 117 -1.34 -6.02 -11.91
N GLY A 118 -1.66 -7.18 -12.48
CA GLY A 118 -1.57 -8.48 -11.80
C GLY A 118 -2.21 -9.58 -12.64
N SER A 119 -2.28 -10.77 -12.09
CA SER A 119 -3.08 -11.88 -12.61
C SER A 119 -4.57 -11.64 -12.37
N ASP A 120 -5.43 -12.37 -13.06
CA ASP A 120 -6.89 -12.25 -12.89
C ASP A 120 -7.32 -12.49 -11.43
N ALA A 121 -6.72 -13.48 -10.76
CA ALA A 121 -7.00 -13.76 -9.37
C ALA A 121 -6.57 -12.62 -8.43
N GLU A 122 -5.37 -12.04 -8.66
CA GLU A 122 -4.88 -10.89 -7.88
C GLU A 122 -5.77 -9.66 -8.09
N ILE A 123 -6.25 -9.43 -9.32
CA ILE A 123 -7.13 -8.31 -9.64
C ILE A 123 -8.49 -8.45 -8.96
N GLN A 124 -9.09 -9.64 -8.99
CA GLN A 124 -10.36 -9.90 -8.32
C GLN A 124 -10.25 -9.70 -6.80
N GLU A 125 -9.25 -10.33 -6.19
CA GLU A 125 -9.00 -10.21 -4.74
C GLU A 125 -8.71 -8.76 -4.33
N ALA A 126 -7.85 -8.07 -5.07
CA ALA A 126 -7.53 -6.67 -4.79
C ALA A 126 -8.77 -5.77 -4.92
N THR A 127 -9.57 -5.94 -5.98
CA THR A 127 -10.78 -5.14 -6.18
C THR A 127 -11.75 -5.32 -5.03
N PHE A 128 -11.95 -6.55 -4.57
CA PHE A 128 -12.80 -6.85 -3.42
C PHE A 128 -12.29 -6.16 -2.15
N ARG A 129 -10.99 -6.29 -1.86
CA ARG A 129 -10.36 -5.71 -0.67
C ARG A 129 -10.37 -4.18 -0.69
N LEU A 130 -10.11 -3.57 -1.85
CA LEU A 130 -10.12 -2.12 -2.02
C LEU A 130 -11.51 -1.52 -1.77
N ARG A 131 -12.57 -2.18 -2.25
CA ARG A 131 -13.96 -1.77 -1.96
C ARG A 131 -14.28 -1.79 -0.47
N ARG A 132 -13.73 -2.71 0.30
CA ARG A 132 -13.95 -2.77 1.75
C ARG A 132 -13.42 -1.53 2.50
N ILE A 133 -12.48 -0.82 1.92
CA ILE A 133 -11.93 0.43 2.46
C ILE A 133 -12.37 1.67 1.67
N GLY A 134 -13.39 1.53 0.81
CA GLY A 134 -14.01 2.63 0.08
C GLY A 134 -13.26 3.09 -1.16
N TYR A 135 -12.30 2.31 -1.68
CA TYR A 135 -11.64 2.59 -2.96
C TYR A 135 -12.48 2.03 -4.11
N ASP A 136 -13.58 2.70 -4.42
CA ASP A 136 -14.57 2.25 -5.41
C ASP A 136 -14.21 2.63 -6.85
N ARG A 137 -13.22 3.51 -7.04
CA ARG A 137 -12.80 4.00 -8.35
C ARG A 137 -11.70 3.14 -8.98
N VAL A 138 -11.86 1.81 -8.94
CA VAL A 138 -11.01 0.91 -9.71
C VAL A 138 -11.46 0.96 -11.17
N ALA A 139 -10.84 1.85 -11.96
CA ALA A 139 -11.24 2.19 -13.33
C ALA A 139 -10.87 1.14 -14.37
N GLY A 140 -10.01 0.18 -14.01
CA GLY A 140 -9.65 -0.93 -14.86
C GLY A 140 -8.38 -1.66 -14.46
N TYR A 141 -7.99 -2.63 -15.30
CA TYR A 141 -6.72 -3.33 -15.13
C TYR A 141 -6.00 -3.49 -16.47
N LEU A 142 -4.69 -3.66 -16.44
CA LEU A 142 -3.86 -3.88 -17.64
C LEU A 142 -4.08 -5.28 -18.19
N LYS A 143 -4.81 -5.40 -19.30
CA LYS A 143 -5.01 -6.67 -20.00
C LYS A 143 -3.68 -7.20 -20.52
N GLY A 144 -3.36 -8.46 -20.23
CA GLY A 144 -2.11 -9.10 -20.65
C GLY A 144 -0.87 -8.63 -19.90
N GLY A 145 -1.02 -7.83 -18.83
CA GLY A 145 0.05 -7.45 -17.91
C GLY A 145 1.26 -6.77 -18.57
N ILE A 146 2.43 -6.90 -17.94
CA ILE A 146 3.69 -6.30 -18.42
C ILE A 146 4.12 -6.78 -19.81
N PRO A 147 3.91 -8.04 -20.22
CA PRO A 147 4.18 -8.44 -21.60
C PRO A 147 3.41 -7.59 -22.62
N ALA A 148 2.10 -7.39 -22.42
CA ALA A 148 1.30 -6.56 -23.32
C ALA A 148 1.72 -5.08 -23.29
N TRP A 149 2.13 -4.57 -22.12
CA TRP A 149 2.67 -3.22 -21.96
C TRP A 149 3.93 -3.02 -22.82
N ARG A 150 4.85 -3.98 -22.75
CA ARG A 150 6.10 -3.98 -23.52
C ARG A 150 5.86 -4.09 -25.03
N THR A 151 4.99 -5.02 -25.45
CA THR A 151 4.62 -5.22 -26.87
C THR A 151 3.98 -3.96 -27.47
N ALA A 152 3.26 -3.18 -26.67
CA ALA A 152 2.70 -1.90 -27.10
C ALA A 152 3.72 -0.74 -27.14
N GLY A 153 5.03 -1.02 -27.02
CA GLY A 153 6.09 -0.03 -27.06
C GLY A 153 6.15 0.90 -25.86
N GLN A 154 5.49 0.53 -24.76
CA GLN A 154 5.48 1.37 -23.55
C GLN A 154 6.72 1.10 -22.69
N VAL A 155 7.15 2.16 -21.96
CA VAL A 155 8.35 2.09 -21.11
C VAL A 155 8.13 1.14 -19.95
N VAL A 156 8.98 0.11 -19.85
CA VAL A 156 9.09 -0.78 -18.69
C VAL A 156 10.29 -0.34 -17.87
N ARG A 157 10.09 -0.09 -16.59
CA ARG A 157 11.16 0.18 -15.62
C ARG A 157 11.51 -1.11 -14.87
N SER A 158 12.72 -1.17 -14.36
CA SER A 158 13.19 -2.25 -13.48
C SER A 158 13.96 -1.68 -12.31
N SER A 159 14.06 -2.45 -11.22
CA SER A 159 14.82 -2.11 -10.03
C SER A 159 15.69 -3.29 -9.64
N LYS A 160 16.83 -3.04 -9.02
CA LYS A 160 17.64 -4.10 -8.44
C LYS A 160 17.16 -4.39 -7.01
N LEU A 161 16.99 -5.66 -6.69
CA LEU A 161 16.83 -6.12 -5.32
C LEU A 161 18.21 -6.47 -4.79
N VAL A 162 18.59 -5.86 -3.67
CA VAL A 162 19.87 -6.08 -3.02
C VAL A 162 19.60 -6.64 -1.62
N ASP A 163 20.20 -7.76 -1.31
CA ASP A 163 20.17 -8.31 0.06
C ASP A 163 21.19 -7.59 0.97
N ALA A 164 21.07 -7.82 2.28
CA ALA A 164 21.92 -7.18 3.28
C ALA A 164 23.42 -7.47 3.07
N GLY A 165 23.79 -8.70 2.67
CA GLY A 165 25.18 -9.07 2.43
C GLY A 165 25.77 -8.37 1.21
N ASN A 166 25.00 -8.23 0.14
CA ASN A 166 25.39 -7.47 -1.04
C ASN A 166 25.52 -5.98 -0.74
N LEU A 167 24.58 -5.40 0.03
CA LEU A 167 24.66 -4.01 0.45
C LEU A 167 25.92 -3.76 1.30
N GLN A 168 26.23 -4.64 2.25
CA GLN A 168 27.44 -4.55 3.07
C GLN A 168 28.71 -4.58 2.23
N ARG A 169 28.75 -5.45 1.20
CA ARG A 169 29.90 -5.50 0.27
C ARG A 169 30.07 -4.22 -0.53
N LEU A 170 28.98 -3.62 -1.03
CA LEU A 170 29.01 -2.36 -1.74
C LEU A 170 29.60 -1.22 -0.86
N ILE A 171 29.14 -1.15 0.38
CA ILE A 171 29.65 -0.17 1.36
C ILE A 171 31.15 -0.39 1.61
N GLN A 172 31.59 -1.62 1.84
CA GLN A 172 33.01 -1.95 2.07
C GLN A 172 33.90 -1.64 0.86
N GLN A 173 33.36 -1.69 -0.35
CA GLN A 173 34.07 -1.38 -1.59
C GLN A 173 34.07 0.12 -1.95
N GLY A 174 33.49 0.97 -1.11
CA GLY A 174 33.34 2.39 -1.40
C GLY A 174 32.35 2.72 -2.52
N GLN A 175 31.50 1.75 -2.87
CA GLN A 175 30.42 1.88 -3.89
C GLN A 175 29.06 2.10 -3.23
N GLU A 176 29.05 2.87 -2.15
CA GLU A 176 27.89 3.09 -1.33
C GLU A 176 26.78 3.84 -2.11
N PRO A 177 25.59 3.25 -2.25
CA PRO A 177 24.44 3.92 -2.83
C PRO A 177 23.88 4.95 -1.83
N MET A 178 23.05 5.87 -2.31
CA MET A 178 22.24 6.67 -1.41
C MET A 178 21.25 5.74 -0.68
N ILE A 179 21.33 5.70 0.63
CA ILE A 179 20.50 4.85 1.49
C ILE A 179 19.47 5.74 2.19
N VAL A 180 18.19 5.34 2.07
CA VAL A 180 17.06 5.95 2.78
C VAL A 180 16.36 4.87 3.58
N ASP A 181 16.26 5.07 4.89
CA ASP A 181 15.50 4.17 5.77
C ASP A 181 14.04 4.61 5.79
N VAL A 182 13.15 3.79 5.26
CA VAL A 182 11.71 4.09 5.14
C VAL A 182 10.88 3.55 6.31
N ARG A 183 11.53 3.14 7.40
CA ARG A 183 10.84 2.70 8.62
C ARG A 183 10.34 3.91 9.43
N THR A 184 9.55 3.63 10.46
CA THR A 184 9.09 4.69 11.37
C THR A 184 10.27 5.31 12.15
N GLU A 185 10.15 6.57 12.55
CA GLU A 185 11.16 7.25 13.39
C GLU A 185 11.52 6.45 14.64
N LYS A 186 10.54 5.78 15.26
CA LYS A 186 10.74 4.94 16.44
C LYS A 186 11.63 3.72 16.13
N GLU A 187 11.41 3.06 15.01
CA GLU A 187 12.23 1.91 14.57
C GLU A 187 13.64 2.36 14.17
N PHE A 188 13.72 3.49 13.49
CA PHE A 188 15.00 4.09 13.10
C PHE A 188 15.82 4.52 14.33
N ALA A 189 15.21 5.15 15.31
CA ALA A 189 15.87 5.54 16.56
C ALA A 189 16.32 4.34 17.40
N ALA A 190 15.54 3.26 17.40
CA ALA A 190 15.87 2.05 18.15
C ALA A 190 17.06 1.28 17.56
N LYS A 191 17.14 1.19 16.22
CA LYS A 191 18.23 0.49 15.53
C LYS A 191 18.29 0.93 14.07
N ARG A 192 19.42 1.44 13.62
CA ARG A 192 19.64 1.92 12.26
C ARG A 192 20.94 1.40 11.66
N LEU A 193 21.06 1.43 10.36
CA LEU A 193 22.26 1.11 9.62
C LEU A 193 23.05 2.42 9.42
N GLY A 194 24.03 2.72 10.27
CA GLY A 194 24.83 3.94 10.13
C GLY A 194 24.05 5.26 10.32
N ASN A 195 24.53 6.35 9.72
CA ASN A 195 23.95 7.70 9.80
C ASN A 195 23.25 8.10 8.48
N TYR A 196 22.41 7.23 7.98
CA TYR A 196 21.63 7.49 6.76
C TYR A 196 20.34 8.28 7.04
N ALA A 197 19.74 8.81 5.98
CA ALA A 197 18.47 9.54 6.09
C ALA A 197 17.31 8.60 6.46
N ASN A 198 16.38 9.15 7.25
CA ASN A 198 15.08 8.52 7.52
C ASN A 198 13.98 9.37 6.91
#